data_b455706b66576e5e969418897ce230ef
#
_entry.id   b455706b66576e5e969418897ce230ef
#
_cell.length_a   1.000
_cell.length_b   1.000
_cell.length_c   1.000
_cell.angle_alpha   90.00
_cell.angle_beta   90.00
_cell.angle_gamma   90.00
#
_symmetry.space_group_name_H-M   'P 1'
#
loop_
_entity.id
_entity.type
_entity.pdbx_description
1 polymer ?
#
loop_
_entity_poly.entity_id
_entity_poly.type
_entity_poly.pdbx_seq_one_letter_code
_entity_poly.pdbx_strand_id
1 'polypeptide(L)'
;MAETAKILCPDKTVLLPDIDAGCSLANDCPADLFQKFREENPEHYVVSYINCTAEVKAQSDLICTSSNAVALVNKLPKDKKIIFAPDQNLGRWVQKNSGRKLKLWPGSCIVHETFSEEALLKLKIENPKAKVVAHPECSQNLLTLADYIGSTSKLLDFISNDDATTFMVLTEPGIIHQMKRKEPNKKFIEVPDLEGCKCNECPYMKLNTLEKILDCLKNNYPSIELPPEIIEKAYKPIKKMLDMSF
;
A
#
# COMPACT_ATOMS: atom_id res chain seq x y z
N MET A 1 2.35 -9.54 1.52
CA MET A 1 3.59 -9.26 2.30
C MET A 1 4.29 -10.54 2.75
N ALA A 2 3.59 -11.59 3.22
CA ALA A 2 4.23 -12.86 3.61
C ALA A 2 5.00 -13.52 2.45
N GLU A 3 4.41 -13.58 1.25
CA GLU A 3 5.12 -14.02 0.04
C GLU A 3 6.41 -13.22 -0.22
N THR A 4 6.37 -11.90 -0.03
CA THR A 4 7.58 -11.07 -0.18
C THR A 4 8.67 -11.46 0.83
N ALA A 5 8.27 -11.78 2.07
CA ALA A 5 9.21 -12.29 3.08
C ALA A 5 9.80 -13.64 2.67
N LYS A 6 8.99 -14.55 2.11
CA LYS A 6 9.46 -15.85 1.61
C LYS A 6 10.40 -15.70 0.40
N ILE A 7 10.09 -14.78 -0.52
CA ILE A 7 10.97 -14.48 -1.68
C ILE A 7 12.34 -13.94 -1.22
N LEU A 8 12.37 -13.07 -0.21
CA LEU A 8 13.61 -12.49 0.30
C LEU A 8 14.41 -13.44 1.22
N CYS A 9 13.70 -14.36 1.88
CA CYS A 9 14.28 -15.29 2.85
C CYS A 9 13.80 -16.73 2.57
N PRO A 10 14.16 -17.34 1.44
CA PRO A 10 13.62 -18.63 1.00
C PRO A 10 13.92 -19.78 1.98
N ASP A 11 15.03 -19.71 2.69
CA ASP A 11 15.45 -20.74 3.66
C ASP A 11 14.77 -20.59 5.04
N LYS A 12 14.03 -19.49 5.26
CA LYS A 12 13.32 -19.26 6.53
C LYS A 12 11.89 -19.73 6.46
N THR A 13 11.38 -20.21 7.60
CA THR A 13 9.94 -20.41 7.78
C THR A 13 9.25 -19.05 7.86
N VAL A 14 8.32 -18.81 6.96
CA VAL A 14 7.49 -17.60 6.96
C VAL A 14 6.08 -17.99 7.35
N LEU A 15 5.68 -17.60 8.56
CA LEU A 15 4.37 -17.90 9.12
C LEU A 15 3.35 -16.82 8.71
N LEU A 16 2.13 -17.26 8.41
CA LEU A 16 0.98 -16.38 8.20
C LEU A 16 -0.19 -16.93 9.04
N PRO A 17 -0.59 -16.23 10.13
CA PRO A 17 -1.55 -16.78 11.09
C PRO A 17 -2.91 -17.14 10.52
N ASP A 18 -3.32 -16.47 9.44
CA ASP A 18 -4.51 -16.81 8.67
C ASP A 18 -4.16 -16.80 7.19
N ILE A 19 -4.37 -17.92 6.52
CA ILE A 19 -4.01 -18.05 5.10
C ILE A 19 -4.89 -17.18 4.18
N ASP A 20 -6.10 -16.81 4.64
CA ASP A 20 -7.02 -15.95 3.93
C ASP A 20 -6.75 -14.45 4.18
N ALA A 21 -5.74 -14.13 5.01
CA ALA A 21 -5.29 -12.75 5.25
C ALA A 21 -4.56 -12.19 4.01
N GLY A 22 -5.31 -12.03 2.93
CA GLY A 22 -4.86 -11.54 1.63
C GLY A 22 -4.77 -10.01 1.53
N CYS A 23 -5.07 -9.49 0.35
CA CYS A 23 -5.12 -8.06 0.06
C CYS A 23 -6.03 -7.82 -1.15
N SER A 24 -6.96 -6.85 -1.07
CA SER A 24 -7.83 -6.50 -2.20
C SER A 24 -7.03 -6.16 -3.46
N LEU A 25 -5.93 -5.44 -3.33
CA LEU A 25 -5.05 -5.11 -4.46
C LEU A 25 -4.47 -6.35 -5.16
N ALA A 26 -4.15 -7.40 -4.39
CA ALA A 26 -3.67 -8.66 -4.96
C ALA A 26 -4.81 -9.41 -5.66
N ASN A 27 -6.00 -9.39 -5.08
CA ASN A 27 -7.19 -10.02 -5.67
C ASN A 27 -7.65 -9.30 -6.95
N ASP A 28 -7.57 -7.97 -6.98
CA ASP A 28 -7.94 -7.14 -8.14
C ASP A 28 -6.91 -7.21 -9.29
N CYS A 29 -5.77 -7.89 -9.08
CA CYS A 29 -4.72 -8.05 -10.08
C CYS A 29 -4.32 -9.53 -10.23
N PRO A 30 -5.21 -10.38 -10.76
CA PRO A 30 -4.89 -11.78 -11.06
C PRO A 30 -3.74 -11.89 -12.04
N ALA A 31 -2.80 -12.81 -11.78
CA ALA A 31 -1.55 -12.92 -12.53
C ALA A 31 -1.74 -13.26 -14.02
N ASP A 32 -2.76 -14.05 -14.35
CA ASP A 32 -3.13 -14.42 -15.73
C ASP A 32 -3.70 -13.24 -16.52
N LEU A 33 -4.55 -12.42 -15.90
CA LEU A 33 -5.07 -11.20 -16.51
C LEU A 33 -3.98 -10.13 -16.63
N PHE A 34 -3.10 -10.05 -15.64
CA PHE A 34 -1.97 -9.13 -15.68
C PHE A 34 -0.98 -9.50 -16.78
N GLN A 35 -0.75 -10.79 -17.00
CA GLN A 35 0.07 -11.29 -18.11
C GLN A 35 -0.50 -10.85 -19.47
N LYS A 36 -1.80 -11.00 -19.72
CA LYS A 36 -2.45 -10.54 -20.95
C LYS A 36 -2.29 -9.03 -21.14
N PHE A 37 -2.52 -8.25 -20.08
CA PHE A 37 -2.35 -6.80 -20.12
C PHE A 37 -0.90 -6.40 -20.45
N ARG A 38 0.09 -7.14 -19.96
CA ARG A 38 1.49 -6.93 -20.30
C ARG A 38 1.78 -7.32 -21.77
N GLU A 39 1.25 -8.44 -22.24
CA GLU A 39 1.41 -8.91 -23.64
C GLU A 39 0.80 -7.93 -24.66
N GLU A 40 -0.30 -7.27 -24.31
CA GLU A 40 -0.90 -6.18 -25.11
C GLU A 40 -0.06 -4.89 -25.09
N ASN A 41 0.93 -4.79 -24.22
CA ASN A 41 1.76 -3.60 -24.01
C ASN A 41 3.26 -3.95 -23.91
N PRO A 42 3.83 -4.66 -24.90
CA PRO A 42 5.16 -5.27 -24.80
C PRO A 42 6.31 -4.27 -24.65
N GLU A 43 6.11 -3.02 -25.09
CA GLU A 43 7.12 -1.97 -24.98
C GLU A 43 7.15 -1.26 -23.62
N HIS A 44 6.20 -1.57 -22.73
CA HIS A 44 6.12 -0.93 -21.43
C HIS A 44 7.01 -1.63 -20.40
N TYR A 45 7.67 -0.82 -19.59
CA TYR A 45 8.37 -1.26 -18.39
C TYR A 45 7.39 -1.37 -17.23
N VAL A 46 7.35 -2.51 -16.56
CA VAL A 46 6.37 -2.81 -15.52
C VAL A 46 6.91 -2.43 -14.15
N VAL A 47 6.29 -1.45 -13.52
CA VAL A 47 6.52 -1.08 -12.11
C VAL A 47 5.33 -1.54 -11.29
N SER A 48 5.55 -2.47 -10.36
CA SER A 48 4.47 -2.95 -9.50
C SER A 48 4.67 -2.55 -8.05
N TYR A 49 3.59 -2.09 -7.45
CA TYR A 49 3.52 -1.87 -6.01
C TYR A 49 3.59 -3.20 -5.28
N ILE A 50 4.32 -3.25 -4.18
CA ILE A 50 4.65 -4.47 -3.44
C ILE A 50 3.42 -5.27 -2.96
N ASN A 51 2.25 -4.62 -2.85
CA ASN A 51 0.99 -5.25 -2.47
C ASN A 51 0.33 -5.96 -3.68
N CYS A 52 1.05 -6.89 -4.29
CA CYS A 52 0.60 -7.81 -5.33
C CYS A 52 1.09 -9.22 -5.02
N THR A 53 0.62 -10.23 -5.79
CA THR A 53 1.03 -11.63 -5.60
C THR A 53 2.48 -11.88 -6.02
N ALA A 54 3.04 -13.02 -5.63
CA ALA A 54 4.39 -13.44 -6.06
C ALA A 54 4.47 -13.58 -7.59
N GLU A 55 3.40 -14.10 -8.22
CA GLU A 55 3.31 -14.27 -9.67
C GLU A 55 3.29 -12.93 -10.41
N VAL A 56 2.60 -11.91 -9.89
CA VAL A 56 2.63 -10.55 -10.47
C VAL A 56 4.02 -9.93 -10.29
N LYS A 57 4.67 -10.14 -9.13
CA LYS A 57 6.06 -9.72 -8.93
C LYS A 57 7.00 -10.37 -9.93
N ALA A 58 6.83 -11.67 -10.20
CA ALA A 58 7.63 -12.42 -11.18
C ALA A 58 7.48 -11.89 -12.62
N GLN A 59 6.38 -11.21 -12.91
CA GLN A 59 6.10 -10.58 -14.21
C GLN A 59 6.53 -9.11 -14.26
N SER A 60 7.02 -8.55 -13.17
CA SER A 60 7.39 -7.12 -13.05
C SER A 60 8.86 -6.89 -13.38
N ASP A 61 9.20 -5.67 -13.81
CA ASP A 61 10.59 -5.26 -14.05
C ASP A 61 11.18 -4.52 -12.85
N LEU A 62 10.31 -3.95 -12.01
CA LEU A 62 10.67 -3.21 -10.80
C LEU A 62 9.52 -3.28 -9.80
N ILE A 63 9.83 -3.53 -8.54
CA ILE A 63 8.87 -3.37 -7.44
C ILE A 63 9.05 -1.98 -6.81
N CYS A 64 7.99 -1.44 -6.25
CA CYS A 64 8.03 -0.22 -5.45
C CYS A 64 7.17 -0.34 -4.18
N THR A 65 7.38 0.60 -3.26
CA THR A 65 6.51 0.86 -2.11
C THR A 65 5.90 2.25 -2.24
N SER A 66 4.87 2.58 -1.47
CA SER A 66 4.32 3.94 -1.42
C SER A 66 5.35 4.99 -1.00
N SER A 67 6.42 4.59 -0.29
CA SER A 67 7.49 5.50 0.13
C SER A 67 8.44 5.90 -0.99
N ASN A 68 8.75 4.99 -1.93
CA ASN A 68 9.82 5.17 -2.92
C ASN A 68 9.33 5.22 -4.37
N ALA A 69 8.04 4.95 -4.65
CA ALA A 69 7.50 4.84 -6.00
C ALA A 69 7.83 6.04 -6.90
N VAL A 70 7.63 7.28 -6.41
CA VAL A 70 7.95 8.51 -7.18
C VAL A 70 9.44 8.60 -7.48
N ALA A 71 10.28 8.34 -6.48
CA ALA A 71 11.74 8.41 -6.64
C ALA A 71 12.25 7.37 -7.65
N LEU A 72 11.74 6.14 -7.57
CA LEU A 72 12.10 5.05 -8.49
C LEU A 72 11.65 5.34 -9.92
N VAL A 73 10.42 5.81 -10.12
CA VAL A 73 9.90 6.19 -11.45
C VAL A 73 10.72 7.32 -12.05
N ASN A 74 11.18 8.29 -11.24
CA ASN A 74 12.05 9.38 -11.70
C ASN A 74 13.47 8.93 -12.08
N LYS A 75 13.98 7.83 -11.50
CA LYS A 75 15.27 7.22 -11.87
C LYS A 75 15.21 6.45 -13.20
N LEU A 76 14.01 6.10 -13.71
CA LEU A 76 13.89 5.40 -14.99
C LEU A 76 14.12 6.36 -16.19
N PRO A 77 14.66 5.86 -17.33
CA PRO A 77 14.85 6.64 -18.54
C PRO A 77 13.59 7.39 -18.96
N LYS A 78 13.71 8.64 -19.40
CA LYS A 78 12.58 9.54 -19.69
C LYS A 78 11.66 9.04 -20.80
N ASP A 79 12.21 8.34 -21.79
CA ASP A 79 11.52 7.76 -22.94
C ASP A 79 10.80 6.46 -22.62
N LYS A 80 11.07 5.83 -21.47
CA LYS A 80 10.44 4.57 -21.08
C LYS A 80 8.93 4.75 -20.87
N LYS A 81 8.13 4.01 -21.60
CA LYS A 81 6.70 3.83 -21.30
C LYS A 81 6.57 2.94 -20.08
N ILE A 82 5.67 3.24 -19.16
CA ILE A 82 5.56 2.54 -17.87
C ILE A 82 4.13 2.07 -17.65
N ILE A 83 3.98 0.79 -17.29
CA ILE A 83 2.80 0.25 -16.63
C ILE A 83 3.00 0.40 -15.13
N PHE A 84 1.96 0.85 -14.41
CA PHE A 84 1.92 0.85 -12.95
C PHE A 84 0.74 0.02 -12.45
N ALA A 85 1.02 -0.95 -11.58
CA ALA A 85 0.05 -1.89 -11.01
C ALA A 85 0.36 -2.13 -9.52
N PRO A 86 -0.57 -2.71 -8.74
CA PRO A 86 -1.98 -2.92 -9.04
C PRO A 86 -2.88 -1.72 -8.71
N ASP A 87 -2.39 -0.73 -7.91
CA ASP A 87 -3.19 0.38 -7.39
C ASP A 87 -3.19 1.59 -8.33
N GLN A 88 -4.37 1.91 -8.89
CA GLN A 88 -4.53 3.04 -9.80
C GLN A 88 -4.41 4.41 -9.10
N ASN A 89 -4.82 4.52 -7.83
CA ASN A 89 -4.78 5.78 -7.09
C ASN A 89 -3.35 6.16 -6.74
N LEU A 90 -2.59 5.19 -6.18
CA LEU A 90 -1.15 5.35 -6.01
C LEU A 90 -0.47 5.66 -7.34
N GLY A 91 -0.86 4.98 -8.43
CA GLY A 91 -0.34 5.24 -9.76
C GLY A 91 -0.63 6.66 -10.24
N ARG A 92 -1.84 7.20 -10.05
CA ARG A 92 -2.20 8.60 -10.35
C ARG A 92 -1.38 9.58 -9.52
N TRP A 93 -1.18 9.28 -8.24
CA TRP A 93 -0.34 10.09 -7.36
C TRP A 93 1.13 10.10 -7.81
N VAL A 94 1.67 8.93 -8.19
CA VAL A 94 3.01 8.80 -8.77
C VAL A 94 3.11 9.57 -10.08
N GLN A 95 2.12 9.45 -10.97
CA GLN A 95 2.07 10.18 -12.24
C GLN A 95 2.12 11.71 -12.02
N LYS A 96 1.30 12.23 -11.09
CA LYS A 96 1.26 13.66 -10.74
C LYS A 96 2.61 14.16 -10.20
N ASN A 97 3.24 13.40 -9.31
CA ASN A 97 4.46 13.83 -8.60
C ASN A 97 5.76 13.55 -9.38
N SER A 98 5.74 12.65 -10.36
CA SER A 98 6.88 12.38 -11.24
C SER A 98 6.81 13.15 -12.57
N GLY A 99 5.65 13.68 -12.93
CA GLY A 99 5.40 14.26 -14.26
C GLY A 99 5.42 13.24 -15.40
N ARG A 100 5.43 11.91 -15.09
CA ARG A 100 5.48 10.82 -16.06
C ARG A 100 4.07 10.33 -16.39
N LYS A 101 3.78 10.10 -17.67
CA LYS A 101 2.55 9.41 -18.06
C LYS A 101 2.71 7.91 -17.80
N LEU A 102 1.77 7.34 -17.04
CA LEU A 102 1.75 5.92 -16.70
C LEU A 102 0.50 5.25 -17.28
N LYS A 103 0.63 4.02 -17.73
CA LYS A 103 -0.52 3.15 -18.03
C LYS A 103 -0.87 2.42 -16.75
N LEU A 104 -2.07 2.66 -16.23
CA LEU A 104 -2.47 2.16 -14.91
C LEU A 104 -3.28 0.88 -15.05
N TRP A 105 -3.00 -0.09 -14.20
CA TRP A 105 -3.91 -1.20 -13.91
C TRP A 105 -5.09 -0.67 -13.09
N PRO A 106 -6.36 -1.12 -13.34
CA PRO A 106 -7.55 -0.52 -12.72
C PRO A 106 -7.91 -1.04 -11.33
N GLY A 107 -6.98 -1.62 -10.57
CA GLY A 107 -7.22 -2.06 -9.20
C GLY A 107 -7.14 -0.93 -8.17
N SER A 108 -7.72 -1.15 -6.99
CA SER A 108 -7.70 -0.20 -5.87
C SER A 108 -7.75 -0.89 -4.51
N CYS A 109 -7.34 -0.16 -3.47
CA CYS A 109 -7.42 -0.66 -2.10
C CYS A 109 -8.83 -0.41 -1.54
N ILE A 110 -9.55 -1.48 -1.16
CA ILE A 110 -10.91 -1.38 -0.63
C ILE A 110 -11.02 -0.40 0.55
N VAL A 111 -10.03 -0.37 1.44
CA VAL A 111 -10.02 0.53 2.60
C VAL A 111 -9.94 1.99 2.18
N HIS A 112 -9.07 2.31 1.21
CA HIS A 112 -8.82 3.68 0.80
C HIS A 112 -9.87 4.23 -0.18
N GLU A 113 -10.62 3.35 -0.84
CA GLU A 113 -11.76 3.72 -1.71
C GLU A 113 -13.03 4.05 -0.92
N THR A 114 -13.19 3.51 0.28
CA THR A 114 -14.44 3.63 1.04
C THR A 114 -14.51 4.87 1.93
N PHE A 115 -13.47 5.68 2.06
CA PHE A 115 -13.55 6.93 2.84
C PHE A 115 -14.57 7.91 2.28
N SER A 116 -15.39 8.49 3.18
CA SER A 116 -16.40 9.47 2.83
C SER A 116 -15.82 10.89 2.72
N GLU A 117 -15.90 11.48 1.53
CA GLU A 117 -15.56 12.89 1.32
C GLU A 117 -16.45 13.82 2.12
N GLU A 118 -17.76 13.54 2.16
CA GLU A 118 -18.74 14.31 2.93
C GLU A 118 -18.41 14.29 4.42
N ALA A 119 -18.11 13.12 4.99
CA ALA A 119 -17.74 12.98 6.38
C ALA A 119 -16.44 13.74 6.69
N LEU A 120 -15.44 13.69 5.78
CA LEU A 120 -14.21 14.47 5.92
C LEU A 120 -14.48 15.97 5.95
N LEU A 121 -15.30 16.48 5.03
CA LEU A 121 -15.65 17.91 4.99
C LEU A 121 -16.37 18.36 6.26
N LYS A 122 -17.29 17.54 6.77
CA LYS A 122 -17.96 17.79 8.06
C LYS A 122 -16.96 17.84 9.22
N LEU A 123 -16.05 16.89 9.29
CA LEU A 123 -15.00 16.86 10.30
C LEU A 123 -14.07 18.09 10.22
N LYS A 124 -13.76 18.58 9.01
CA LYS A 124 -12.97 19.82 8.83
C LYS A 124 -13.71 21.05 9.35
N ILE A 125 -15.03 21.14 9.18
CA ILE A 125 -15.84 22.22 9.74
C ILE A 125 -15.86 22.16 11.28
N GLU A 126 -16.02 20.97 11.84
CA GLU A 126 -16.05 20.76 13.30
C GLU A 126 -14.68 20.94 13.96
N ASN A 127 -13.59 20.72 13.20
CA ASN A 127 -12.22 20.78 13.71
C ASN A 127 -11.32 21.66 12.80
N PRO A 128 -11.56 22.97 12.70
CA PRO A 128 -10.95 23.85 11.68
C PRO A 128 -9.43 24.00 11.81
N LYS A 129 -8.84 23.63 12.94
CA LYS A 129 -7.39 23.65 13.18
C LYS A 129 -6.72 22.29 12.98
N ALA A 130 -7.51 21.23 12.75
CA ALA A 130 -6.97 19.89 12.50
C ALA A 130 -6.41 19.76 11.10
N LYS A 131 -5.29 19.06 10.96
CA LYS A 131 -4.70 18.73 9.66
C LYS A 131 -5.16 17.36 9.17
N VAL A 132 -5.35 17.24 7.87
CA VAL A 132 -5.70 16.00 7.20
C VAL A 132 -4.42 15.33 6.69
N VAL A 133 -4.18 14.10 7.12
CA VAL A 133 -3.07 13.27 6.63
C VAL A 133 -3.62 12.05 5.88
N ALA A 134 -3.13 11.80 4.67
CA ALA A 134 -3.69 10.78 3.79
C ALA A 134 -2.64 9.86 3.19
N HIS A 135 -3.01 8.58 3.01
CA HIS A 135 -2.23 7.65 2.21
C HIS A 135 -2.49 7.88 0.71
N PRO A 136 -1.48 7.76 -0.18
CA PRO A 136 -1.65 8.02 -1.61
C PRO A 136 -2.54 7.00 -2.35
N GLU A 137 -2.99 5.94 -1.70
CA GLU A 137 -4.01 5.01 -2.19
C GLU A 137 -5.43 5.58 -2.11
N CYS A 138 -5.66 6.68 -1.39
CA CYS A 138 -6.95 7.36 -1.35
C CYS A 138 -7.33 7.95 -2.71
N SER A 139 -8.65 8.12 -2.94
CA SER A 139 -9.16 8.74 -4.15
C SER A 139 -8.64 10.17 -4.34
N GLN A 140 -8.56 10.63 -5.59
CA GLN A 140 -8.01 11.95 -5.90
C GLN A 140 -8.76 13.10 -5.20
N ASN A 141 -10.09 12.98 -5.03
CA ASN A 141 -10.89 13.99 -4.33
C ASN A 141 -10.43 14.15 -2.88
N LEU A 142 -10.28 13.04 -2.16
CA LEU A 142 -9.80 13.04 -0.78
C LEU A 142 -8.36 13.60 -0.67
N LEU A 143 -7.49 13.24 -1.63
CA LEU A 143 -6.12 13.73 -1.65
C LEU A 143 -6.03 15.24 -1.88
N THR A 144 -7.00 15.87 -2.57
CA THR A 144 -7.04 17.34 -2.72
C THR A 144 -7.38 18.07 -1.42
N LEU A 145 -8.03 17.38 -0.48
CA LEU A 145 -8.40 17.91 0.83
C LEU A 145 -7.34 17.68 1.91
N ALA A 146 -6.30 16.89 1.60
CA ALA A 146 -5.24 16.54 2.53
C ALA A 146 -4.17 17.64 2.64
N ASP A 147 -3.74 17.91 3.86
CA ASP A 147 -2.61 18.80 4.15
C ASP A 147 -1.27 18.10 3.95
N TYR A 148 -1.24 16.77 4.12
CA TYR A 148 -0.07 15.96 3.86
C TYR A 148 -0.44 14.60 3.28
N ILE A 149 0.31 14.16 2.25
CA ILE A 149 0.12 12.87 1.59
C ILE A 149 1.44 12.10 1.65
N GLY A 150 1.39 10.88 2.15
CA GLY A 150 2.59 10.05 2.26
C GLY A 150 2.31 8.61 2.67
N SER A 151 3.34 7.77 2.60
CA SER A 151 3.29 6.42 3.17
C SER A 151 3.08 6.47 4.68
N THR A 152 2.67 5.36 5.29
CA THR A 152 2.44 5.27 6.75
C THR A 152 3.63 5.75 7.57
N SER A 153 4.87 5.43 7.19
CA SER A 153 6.08 5.95 7.87
C SER A 153 6.22 7.46 7.72
N LYS A 154 5.98 7.99 6.51
CA LYS A 154 6.02 9.45 6.27
C LYS A 154 4.91 10.18 7.00
N LEU A 155 3.73 9.58 7.16
CA LEU A 155 2.66 10.15 8.00
C LEU A 155 3.10 10.24 9.47
N LEU A 156 3.71 9.17 10.00
CA LEU A 156 4.27 9.16 11.37
C LEU A 156 5.33 10.25 11.56
N ASP A 157 6.22 10.43 10.59
CA ASP A 157 7.26 11.46 10.66
C ASP A 157 6.66 12.86 10.55
N PHE A 158 5.70 13.07 9.66
CA PHE A 158 5.02 14.36 9.51
C PHE A 158 4.32 14.79 10.81
N ILE A 159 3.50 13.91 11.41
CA ILE A 159 2.79 14.24 12.65
C ILE A 159 3.71 14.52 13.83
N SER A 160 4.92 13.96 13.84
CA SER A 160 5.90 14.23 14.90
C SER A 160 6.63 15.56 14.73
N ASN A 161 6.73 16.07 13.52
CA ASN A 161 7.44 17.31 13.21
C ASN A 161 6.50 18.50 12.98
N ASP A 162 5.18 18.31 13.04
CA ASP A 162 4.18 19.34 12.81
C ASP A 162 3.60 19.85 14.15
N ASP A 163 3.34 21.15 14.26
CA ASP A 163 2.82 21.79 15.47
C ASP A 163 1.33 21.55 15.73
N ALA A 164 0.58 21.00 14.74
CA ALA A 164 -0.83 20.69 14.92
C ALA A 164 -1.01 19.65 16.04
N THR A 165 -2.03 19.85 16.86
CA THR A 165 -2.38 18.96 17.98
C THR A 165 -3.49 17.97 17.63
N THR A 166 -4.11 18.13 16.46
CA THR A 166 -5.20 17.27 16.00
C THR A 166 -5.02 16.92 14.52
N PHE A 167 -5.17 15.64 14.19
CA PHE A 167 -5.04 15.11 12.84
C PHE A 167 -6.24 14.25 12.48
N MET A 168 -6.78 14.45 11.28
CA MET A 168 -7.74 13.55 10.63
C MET A 168 -6.97 12.57 9.76
N VAL A 169 -7.20 11.28 9.96
CA VAL A 169 -6.37 10.22 9.38
C VAL A 169 -7.14 9.49 8.30
N LEU A 170 -6.65 9.58 7.05
CA LEU A 170 -7.16 8.90 5.87
C LEU A 170 -6.21 7.75 5.49
N THR A 171 -6.19 6.71 6.29
CA THR A 171 -5.56 5.41 6.03
C THR A 171 -6.09 4.39 7.02
N GLU A 172 -5.74 3.12 6.86
CA GLU A 172 -6.15 2.04 7.75
C GLU A 172 -5.88 2.40 9.21
N PRO A 173 -6.90 2.34 10.11
CA PRO A 173 -6.84 2.94 11.45
C PRO A 173 -5.87 2.26 12.41
N GLY A 174 -5.37 1.07 12.11
CA GLY A 174 -4.37 0.39 12.93
C GLY A 174 -3.09 1.22 13.14
N ILE A 175 -2.75 2.12 12.21
CA ILE A 175 -1.61 3.04 12.35
C ILE A 175 -1.81 4.05 13.48
N ILE A 176 -3.05 4.37 13.85
CA ILE A 176 -3.37 5.35 14.91
C ILE A 176 -2.82 4.89 16.26
N HIS A 177 -2.74 3.58 16.50
CA HIS A 177 -2.09 3.08 17.68
C HIS A 177 -0.62 3.51 17.77
N GLN A 178 0.13 3.42 16.67
CA GLN A 178 1.53 3.86 16.62
C GLN A 178 1.63 5.39 16.70
N MET A 179 0.70 6.12 16.07
CA MET A 179 0.63 7.58 16.17
C MET A 179 0.45 8.03 17.62
N LYS A 180 -0.50 7.42 18.35
CA LYS A 180 -0.73 7.71 19.78
C LYS A 180 0.46 7.34 20.66
N ARG A 181 1.17 6.25 20.34
CA ARG A 181 2.39 5.88 21.09
C ARG A 181 3.53 6.88 20.89
N LYS A 182 3.68 7.39 19.66
CA LYS A 182 4.74 8.35 19.31
C LYS A 182 4.41 9.76 19.80
N GLU A 183 3.13 10.16 19.70
CA GLU A 183 2.63 11.50 20.02
C GLU A 183 1.40 11.40 20.95
N PRO A 184 1.58 11.05 22.24
CA PRO A 184 0.47 10.77 23.16
C PRO A 184 -0.39 11.99 23.47
N ASN A 185 0.12 13.20 23.28
CA ASN A 185 -0.58 14.47 23.53
C ASN A 185 -1.37 14.99 22.32
N LYS A 186 -1.28 14.30 21.17
CA LYS A 186 -2.00 14.67 19.95
C LYS A 186 -3.27 13.85 19.80
N LYS A 187 -4.31 14.48 19.24
CA LYS A 187 -5.59 13.85 18.94
C LYS A 187 -5.60 13.34 17.51
N PHE A 188 -6.03 12.09 17.31
CA PHE A 188 -6.20 11.47 16.01
C PHE A 188 -7.68 11.12 15.81
N ILE A 189 -8.25 11.59 14.71
CA ILE A 189 -9.65 11.42 14.33
C ILE A 189 -9.66 10.49 13.11
N GLU A 190 -10.34 9.37 13.23
CA GLU A 190 -10.63 8.47 12.13
C GLU A 190 -11.68 9.10 11.22
N VAL A 191 -11.45 9.09 9.91
CA VAL A 191 -12.45 9.56 8.95
C VAL A 191 -13.37 8.38 8.65
N PRO A 192 -14.71 8.54 8.77
CA PRO A 192 -15.67 7.48 8.48
C PRO A 192 -15.67 7.05 7.02
N ASP A 193 -16.20 5.85 6.78
CA ASP A 193 -16.52 5.35 5.45
C ASP A 193 -17.85 5.94 4.90
N LEU A 194 -18.22 5.52 3.70
CA LEU A 194 -19.43 5.95 3.00
C LEU A 194 -20.72 5.53 3.73
N GLU A 195 -20.67 4.47 4.55
CA GLU A 195 -21.81 3.97 5.32
C GLU A 195 -21.89 4.63 6.72
N GLY A 196 -20.95 5.53 7.04
CA GLY A 196 -20.84 6.22 8.32
C GLY A 196 -20.25 5.37 9.44
N CYS A 197 -19.75 4.19 9.13
CA CYS A 197 -18.98 3.38 10.07
C CYS A 197 -17.60 4.04 10.32
N LYS A 198 -17.19 4.09 11.58
CA LYS A 198 -15.85 4.59 11.94
C LYS A 198 -14.74 3.57 11.70
N CYS A 199 -15.06 2.42 11.11
CA CYS A 199 -14.14 1.29 11.03
C CYS A 199 -13.70 1.03 9.59
N ASN A 200 -12.95 1.92 8.97
CA ASN A 200 -12.22 1.61 7.73
C ASN A 200 -11.08 0.61 8.00
N GLU A 201 -11.37 -0.43 8.77
CA GLU A 201 -10.44 -1.50 9.07
C GLU A 201 -10.28 -2.43 7.87
N CYS A 202 -9.06 -2.85 7.59
CA CYS A 202 -8.80 -3.81 6.54
C CYS A 202 -9.32 -5.21 6.95
N PRO A 203 -10.34 -5.76 6.26
CA PRO A 203 -10.93 -7.05 6.62
C PRO A 203 -9.91 -8.19 6.53
N TYR A 204 -8.94 -8.09 5.62
CA TYR A 204 -7.88 -9.09 5.47
C TYR A 204 -6.87 -9.03 6.62
N MET A 205 -6.42 -7.83 7.02
CA MET A 205 -5.48 -7.68 8.15
C MET A 205 -6.10 -8.16 9.46
N LYS A 206 -7.41 -7.94 9.66
CA LYS A 206 -8.13 -8.31 10.88
C LYS A 206 -8.39 -9.81 11.02
N LEU A 207 -8.15 -10.61 9.98
CA LEU A 207 -8.14 -12.07 10.10
C LEU A 207 -7.01 -12.59 10.99
N ASN A 208 -5.90 -11.84 11.11
CA ASN A 208 -4.78 -12.18 11.99
C ASN A 208 -5.08 -11.75 13.43
N THR A 209 -5.76 -12.60 14.20
CA THR A 209 -6.04 -12.36 15.63
C THR A 209 -4.87 -12.80 16.51
N LEU A 210 -4.85 -12.35 17.77
CA LEU A 210 -3.82 -12.75 18.74
C LEU A 210 -3.81 -14.25 18.99
N GLU A 211 -5.00 -14.89 19.03
CA GLU A 211 -5.16 -16.32 19.19
C GLU A 211 -4.54 -17.08 18.01
N LYS A 212 -4.84 -16.67 16.77
CA LYS A 212 -4.26 -17.26 15.56
C LYS A 212 -2.73 -17.07 15.50
N ILE A 213 -2.23 -15.91 15.93
CA ILE A 213 -0.78 -15.66 16.04
C ILE A 213 -0.15 -16.64 17.03
N LEU A 214 -0.74 -16.80 18.22
CA LEU A 214 -0.25 -17.72 19.23
C LEU A 214 -0.23 -19.17 18.72
N ASP A 215 -1.32 -19.61 18.10
CA ASP A 215 -1.45 -20.97 17.57
C ASP A 215 -0.45 -21.21 16.42
N CYS A 216 -0.31 -20.25 15.53
CA CYS A 216 0.63 -20.29 14.42
C CYS A 216 2.08 -20.42 14.91
N LEU A 217 2.46 -19.66 15.93
CA LEU A 217 3.80 -19.72 16.53
C LEU A 217 4.05 -21.05 17.27
N LYS A 218 3.04 -21.60 17.97
CA LYS A 218 3.16 -22.90 18.68
C LYS A 218 3.33 -24.07 17.72
N ASN A 219 2.62 -24.03 16.59
CA ASN A 219 2.53 -25.14 15.66
C ASN A 219 3.47 -24.99 14.43
N ASN A 220 4.14 -23.85 14.27
CA ASN A 220 4.89 -23.46 13.06
C ASN A 220 4.05 -23.61 11.77
N TYR A 221 2.76 -23.29 11.85
CA TYR A 221 1.77 -23.47 10.79
C TYR A 221 0.59 -22.51 11.02
N PRO A 222 -0.04 -21.95 9.94
CA PRO A 222 0.31 -22.12 8.51
C PRO A 222 1.60 -21.38 8.12
N SER A 223 2.32 -21.94 7.13
CA SER A 223 3.51 -21.34 6.54
C SER A 223 3.32 -21.05 5.06
N ILE A 224 4.02 -20.05 4.55
CA ILE A 224 4.01 -19.70 3.13
C ILE A 224 5.08 -20.51 2.41
N GLU A 225 4.63 -21.22 1.38
CA GLU A 225 5.51 -21.91 0.43
C GLU A 225 5.26 -21.36 -0.97
N LEU A 226 6.33 -21.21 -1.75
CA LEU A 226 6.28 -20.73 -3.12
C LEU A 226 7.15 -21.62 -4.00
N PRO A 227 6.75 -21.86 -5.28
CA PRO A 227 7.58 -22.56 -6.24
C PRO A 227 8.93 -21.87 -6.41
N PRO A 228 10.06 -22.63 -6.46
CA PRO A 228 11.41 -22.04 -6.58
C PRO A 228 11.56 -21.10 -7.79
N GLU A 229 10.95 -21.43 -8.92
CA GLU A 229 10.98 -20.60 -10.13
C GLU A 229 10.25 -19.27 -9.97
N ILE A 230 9.19 -19.21 -9.14
CA ILE A 230 8.50 -17.97 -8.81
C ILE A 230 9.38 -17.12 -7.87
N ILE A 231 9.99 -17.75 -6.86
CA ILE A 231 10.93 -17.06 -5.96
C ILE A 231 12.06 -16.40 -6.77
N GLU A 232 12.71 -17.15 -7.65
CA GLU A 232 13.82 -16.62 -8.47
C GLU A 232 13.39 -15.44 -9.35
N LYS A 233 12.25 -15.58 -10.05
CA LYS A 233 11.75 -14.52 -10.93
C LYS A 233 11.32 -13.27 -10.15
N ALA A 234 10.59 -13.44 -9.06
CA ALA A 234 10.07 -12.34 -8.24
C ALA A 234 11.16 -11.64 -7.42
N TYR A 235 12.24 -12.34 -7.07
CA TYR A 235 13.39 -11.76 -6.37
C TYR A 235 14.06 -10.64 -7.19
N LYS A 236 14.20 -10.81 -8.51
CA LYS A 236 14.92 -9.86 -9.39
C LYS A 236 14.37 -8.43 -9.31
N PRO A 237 13.04 -8.17 -9.51
CA PRO A 237 12.48 -6.83 -9.41
C PRO A 237 12.45 -6.29 -7.98
N ILE A 238 12.35 -7.14 -6.95
CA ILE A 238 12.45 -6.72 -5.55
C ILE A 238 13.88 -6.28 -5.24
N LYS A 239 14.88 -7.08 -5.61
CA LYS A 239 16.30 -6.72 -5.43
C LYS A 239 16.62 -5.41 -6.13
N LYS A 240 16.14 -5.23 -7.37
CA LYS A 240 16.30 -3.99 -8.12
C LYS A 240 15.73 -2.77 -7.39
N MET A 241 14.56 -2.91 -6.76
CA MET A 241 14.00 -1.87 -5.90
C MET A 241 14.95 -1.51 -4.76
N LEU A 242 15.49 -2.52 -4.07
CA LEU A 242 16.43 -2.31 -2.96
C LEU A 242 17.70 -1.60 -3.45
N ASP A 243 18.32 -2.09 -4.51
CA ASP A 243 19.54 -1.51 -5.09
C ASP A 243 19.35 -0.05 -5.59
N MET A 244 18.13 0.30 -6.03
CA MET A 244 17.79 1.65 -6.48
C MET A 244 17.34 2.58 -5.36
N SER A 245 17.05 2.07 -4.17
CA SER A 245 16.52 2.88 -3.04
C SER A 245 17.63 3.45 -2.16
N PHE A 246 18.84 2.94 -2.28
CA PHE A 246 20.04 3.33 -1.51
C PHE A 246 21.13 3.95 -2.37
#